data_bec87b6161ad7d7ac3f3a5667755db9e
#
_entry.id   bec87b6161ad7d7ac3f3a5667755db9e
#
_cell.length_a   1.000
_cell.length_b   1.000
_cell.length_c   1.000
_cell.angle_alpha   90.00
_cell.angle_beta   90.00
_cell.angle_gamma   90.00
#
_symmetry.space_group_name_H-M   'P 1'
#
loop_
_entity.id
_entity.type
_entity.pdbx_description
1 polymer ?
#
loop_
_entity_poly.entity_id
_entity_poly.type
_entity_poly.pdbx_seq_one_letter_code
_entity_poly.pdbx_strand_id
1 'polypeptide(L)'
;SMDHTRTRSGLQRRPWLGTIVLNVSYETVLKRLQSYDAVRITQVNRKETLKPSSRKYMVNRQDADILAQYNLELGGFYNYYSIADNISYWGWKFNYFMKYSMLKTLGRKHKRTVGQILEKYRDGTDVVIPYKDNKGNEKQRVWYNGGFRCKRFTDIYEDNHYDNIPNTMYLPAPTLVERLKEKRC
;
A
#
# COMPACT_ATOMS: atom_id res chain seq x y z
N SER A 1 6.20 30.74 -7.97
CA SER A 1 5.36 31.57 -8.83
C SER A 1 3.97 31.62 -8.20
N MET A 2 3.50 32.81 -7.90
CA MET A 2 2.16 33.05 -7.32
C MET A 2 1.16 33.11 -8.49
N ASP A 3 0.32 32.10 -8.63
CA ASP A 3 -0.80 32.13 -9.56
C ASP A 3 -1.93 32.98 -8.99
N HIS A 4 -2.14 34.14 -9.58
CA HIS A 4 -3.28 35.00 -9.27
C HIS A 4 -4.50 34.56 -10.09
N THR A 5 -5.32 33.67 -9.54
CA THR A 5 -6.63 33.35 -10.14
C THR A 5 -7.60 34.50 -9.92
N ARG A 6 -7.88 35.27 -10.98
CA ARG A 6 -8.95 36.27 -11.01
C ARG A 6 -10.31 35.57 -11.09
N THR A 7 -11.17 35.78 -10.12
CA THR A 7 -12.58 35.41 -10.22
C THR A 7 -13.37 36.37 -11.09
N ARG A 8 -14.45 35.91 -11.75
CA ARG A 8 -15.33 36.67 -12.66
C ARG A 8 -15.93 37.96 -12.05
N SER A 9 -15.89 38.12 -10.74
CA SER A 9 -16.38 39.30 -9.99
C SER A 9 -15.29 40.32 -9.66
N GLY A 10 -14.06 40.16 -10.17
CA GLY A 10 -12.95 41.11 -9.89
C GLY A 10 -12.43 41.14 -8.45
N LEU A 11 -13.02 40.42 -7.55
CA LEU A 11 -12.57 40.29 -6.18
C LEU A 11 -11.33 39.35 -6.11
N GLN A 12 -10.20 39.89 -5.69
CA GLN A 12 -9.03 39.07 -5.36
C GLN A 12 -9.36 38.17 -4.16
N ARG A 13 -9.60 36.89 -4.46
CA ARG A 13 -9.58 35.89 -3.37
C ARG A 13 -8.13 35.73 -2.93
N ARG A 14 -7.91 35.74 -1.60
CA ARG A 14 -6.62 35.35 -1.03
C ARG A 14 -6.23 34.00 -1.62
N PRO A 15 -5.02 33.85 -2.20
CA PRO A 15 -4.56 32.55 -2.65
C PRO A 15 -4.65 31.60 -1.45
N TRP A 16 -5.17 30.39 -1.69
CA TRP A 16 -5.24 29.35 -0.68
C TRP A 16 -3.84 29.16 -0.10
N LEU A 17 -3.71 29.39 1.20
CA LEU A 17 -2.49 29.07 1.92
C LEU A 17 -2.26 27.57 1.79
N GLY A 18 -1.37 27.20 0.86
CA GLY A 18 -0.77 25.91 0.69
C GLY A 18 -1.66 24.68 0.93
N THR A 19 -2.03 23.96 -0.13
CA THR A 19 -2.56 22.62 0.01
C THR A 19 -1.47 21.74 0.64
N ILE A 20 -1.76 21.07 1.74
CA ILE A 20 -0.85 20.08 2.33
C ILE A 20 -0.83 18.89 1.38
N VAL A 21 0.33 18.62 0.78
CA VAL A 21 0.57 17.49 -0.12
C VAL A 21 1.29 16.39 0.66
N LEU A 22 0.67 15.24 0.78
CA LEU A 22 1.26 14.06 1.41
C LEU A 22 1.95 13.20 0.34
N ASN A 23 3.25 13.01 0.48
CA ASN A 23 4.03 12.23 -0.47
C ASN A 23 4.78 11.09 0.21
N VAL A 24 4.75 9.92 -0.43
CA VAL A 24 5.62 8.80 -0.08
C VAL A 24 7.00 9.05 -0.68
N SER A 25 8.05 8.99 0.14
CA SER A 25 9.42 9.14 -0.35
C SER A 25 9.97 7.83 -0.93
N TYR A 26 10.91 7.96 -1.87
CA TYR A 26 11.65 6.81 -2.42
C TYR A 26 12.31 5.96 -1.33
N GLU A 27 12.92 6.61 -0.34
CA GLU A 27 13.59 5.93 0.76
C GLU A 27 12.65 5.07 1.60
N THR A 28 11.42 5.55 1.83
CA THR A 28 10.39 4.81 2.55
C THR A 28 10.01 3.53 1.80
N VAL A 29 9.79 3.65 0.48
CA VAL A 29 9.49 2.49 -0.38
C VAL A 29 10.65 1.50 -0.39
N LEU A 30 11.88 1.99 -0.52
CA LEU A 30 13.08 1.17 -0.51
C LEU A 30 13.26 0.43 0.81
N LYS A 31 13.15 1.13 1.95
CA LYS A 31 13.23 0.53 3.29
C LYS A 31 12.18 -0.57 3.48
N ARG A 32 10.94 -0.35 3.00
CA ARG A 32 9.88 -1.38 3.05
C ARG A 32 10.21 -2.59 2.18
N LEU A 33 10.64 -2.40 0.94
CA LEU A 33 11.02 -3.51 0.06
C LEU A 33 12.20 -4.31 0.63
N GLN A 34 13.16 -3.63 1.27
CA GLN A 34 14.29 -4.29 1.95
C GLN A 34 13.85 -5.04 3.21
N SER A 35 12.98 -4.44 4.03
CA SER A 35 12.46 -5.11 5.25
C SER A 35 11.68 -6.39 4.92
N TYR A 36 11.09 -6.45 3.74
CA TYR A 36 10.43 -7.65 3.24
C TYR A 36 11.37 -8.62 2.50
N ASP A 37 12.66 -8.33 2.42
CA ASP A 37 13.65 -9.10 1.63
C ASP A 37 13.20 -9.31 0.17
N ALA A 38 12.46 -8.35 -0.37
CA ALA A 38 11.90 -8.42 -1.71
C ALA A 38 12.85 -7.90 -2.79
N VAL A 39 13.87 -7.13 -2.42
CA VAL A 39 14.82 -6.50 -3.35
C VAL A 39 16.25 -6.63 -2.89
N ARG A 40 17.17 -6.60 -3.85
CA ARG A 40 18.60 -6.45 -3.64
C ARG A 40 19.12 -5.26 -4.44
N ILE A 41 20.01 -4.52 -3.83
CA ILE A 41 20.76 -3.47 -4.53
C ILE A 41 21.92 -4.16 -5.26
N THR A 42 22.03 -3.93 -6.55
CA THR A 42 23.14 -4.39 -7.39
C THR A 42 23.74 -3.21 -8.12
N GLN A 43 25.06 -3.18 -8.21
CA GLN A 43 25.73 -2.18 -9.02
C GLN A 43 25.86 -2.69 -10.48
N VAL A 44 25.32 -1.92 -11.41
CA VAL A 44 25.46 -2.15 -12.85
C VAL A 44 25.98 -0.87 -13.48
N ASN A 45 27.13 -0.93 -14.14
CA ASN A 45 27.77 0.22 -14.77
C ASN A 45 27.95 1.42 -13.80
N ARG A 46 28.43 1.18 -12.60
CA ARG A 46 28.60 2.18 -11.51
C ARG A 46 27.30 2.85 -11.04
N LYS A 47 26.14 2.35 -11.45
CA LYS A 47 24.83 2.82 -10.97
C LYS A 47 24.17 1.76 -10.09
N GLU A 48 23.64 2.18 -8.98
CA GLU A 48 22.84 1.31 -8.13
C GLU A 48 21.50 1.01 -8.79
N THR A 49 21.21 -0.26 -8.94
CA THR A 49 19.95 -0.74 -9.50
C THR A 49 19.27 -1.69 -8.53
N LEU A 50 17.97 -1.51 -8.38
CA LEU A 50 17.14 -2.41 -7.59
C LEU A 50 16.72 -3.62 -8.43
N LYS A 51 16.99 -4.81 -7.92
CA LYS A 51 16.53 -6.05 -8.56
C LYS A 51 15.65 -6.84 -7.59
N PRO A 52 14.50 -7.37 -8.05
CA PRO A 52 13.67 -8.26 -7.24
C PRO A 52 14.47 -9.47 -6.76
N SER A 53 14.31 -9.86 -5.50
CA SER A 53 14.99 -10.99 -4.85
C SER A 53 13.99 -12.07 -4.45
N SER A 54 14.42 -13.34 -4.43
CA SER A 54 13.61 -14.43 -3.89
C SER A 54 13.75 -14.50 -2.38
N ARG A 55 12.63 -14.68 -1.65
CA ARG A 55 12.61 -14.87 -0.19
C ARG A 55 12.89 -16.32 0.17
N LYS A 56 14.10 -16.60 0.62
CA LYS A 56 14.56 -17.96 0.88
C LYS A 56 13.74 -18.65 1.97
N TYR A 57 13.35 -17.93 3.01
CA TYR A 57 12.61 -18.47 4.16
C TYR A 57 11.17 -18.89 3.84
N MET A 58 10.62 -18.44 2.70
CA MET A 58 9.26 -18.79 2.29
C MET A 58 9.18 -20.01 1.37
N VAL A 59 10.30 -20.52 0.88
CA VAL A 59 10.35 -21.59 -0.11
C VAL A 59 9.64 -22.87 0.35
N ASN A 60 9.63 -23.14 1.66
CA ASN A 60 9.01 -24.33 2.23
C ASN A 60 7.49 -24.18 2.48
N ARG A 61 6.90 -22.98 2.27
CA ARG A 61 5.46 -22.77 2.45
C ARG A 61 4.68 -23.23 1.23
N GLN A 62 3.35 -23.43 1.36
CA GLN A 62 2.48 -23.70 0.22
C GLN A 62 2.46 -22.48 -0.73
N ASP A 63 2.26 -22.72 -2.03
CA ASP A 63 2.29 -21.67 -3.06
C ASP A 63 1.22 -20.60 -2.79
N ALA A 64 0.02 -21.04 -2.38
CA ALA A 64 -1.07 -20.15 -2.02
C ALA A 64 -0.76 -19.30 -0.80
N ASP A 65 -0.01 -19.81 0.18
CA ASP A 65 0.37 -19.04 1.38
C ASP A 65 1.47 -18.05 1.06
N ILE A 66 2.38 -18.40 0.15
CA ILE A 66 3.37 -17.45 -0.37
C ILE A 66 2.63 -16.27 -1.01
N LEU A 67 1.69 -16.53 -1.92
CA LEU A 67 0.92 -15.48 -2.59
C LEU A 67 0.10 -14.66 -1.59
N ALA A 68 -0.52 -15.31 -0.60
CA ALA A 68 -1.29 -14.62 0.45
C ALA A 68 -0.44 -13.64 1.25
N GLN A 69 0.76 -14.04 1.64
CA GLN A 69 1.68 -13.19 2.39
C GLN A 69 2.11 -11.96 1.58
N TYR A 70 2.43 -12.14 0.30
CA TYR A 70 2.77 -11.02 -0.58
C TYR A 70 1.58 -10.07 -0.79
N ASN A 71 0.37 -10.59 -0.96
CA ASN A 71 -0.84 -9.78 -1.06
C ASN A 71 -1.13 -9.00 0.22
N LEU A 72 -0.93 -9.63 1.39
CA LEU A 72 -1.10 -8.98 2.69
C LEU A 72 -0.14 -7.79 2.86
N GLU A 73 1.12 -7.98 2.51
CA GLU A 73 2.14 -6.94 2.62
C GLU A 73 1.91 -5.81 1.61
N LEU A 74 1.49 -6.15 0.39
CA LEU A 74 1.15 -5.18 -0.65
C LEU A 74 -0.09 -4.38 -0.28
N GLY A 75 -1.14 -5.06 0.20
CA GLY A 75 -2.37 -4.43 0.70
C GLY A 75 -2.10 -3.54 1.91
N GLY A 76 -1.27 -4.01 2.85
CA GLY A 76 -0.86 -3.22 4.02
C GLY A 76 -0.09 -1.95 3.64
N PHE A 77 0.84 -2.05 2.69
CA PHE A 77 1.53 -0.87 2.15
C PHE A 77 0.55 0.11 1.52
N TYR A 78 -0.34 -0.36 0.64
CA TYR A 78 -1.32 0.49 -0.02
C TYR A 78 -2.30 1.13 0.98
N ASN A 79 -2.83 0.36 1.92
CA ASN A 79 -3.77 0.89 2.91
C ASN A 79 -3.14 2.00 3.76
N TYR A 80 -1.89 1.82 4.17
CA TYR A 80 -1.19 2.82 4.98
C TYR A 80 -0.89 4.11 4.22
N TYR A 81 -0.51 4.01 2.93
CA TYR A 81 -0.12 5.16 2.12
C TYR A 81 -1.23 5.61 1.13
N SER A 82 -2.44 5.08 1.23
CA SER A 82 -3.53 5.34 0.27
C SER A 82 -3.94 6.80 0.17
N ILE A 83 -3.68 7.60 1.20
CA ILE A 83 -3.96 9.04 1.24
C ILE A 83 -2.87 9.90 0.59
N ALA A 84 -1.73 9.32 0.23
CA ALA A 84 -0.64 10.07 -0.37
C ALA A 84 -0.91 10.35 -1.86
N ASP A 85 -0.64 11.59 -2.29
CA ASP A 85 -0.94 12.05 -3.66
C ASP A 85 -0.17 11.25 -4.73
N ASN A 86 1.04 10.81 -4.40
CA ASN A 86 1.90 10.04 -5.31
C ASN A 86 1.80 8.52 -5.13
N ILE A 87 0.79 8.02 -4.40
CA ILE A 87 0.65 6.57 -4.12
C ILE A 87 0.43 5.76 -5.38
N SER A 88 -0.24 6.31 -6.39
CA SER A 88 -0.44 5.62 -7.66
C SER A 88 0.89 5.23 -8.31
N TYR A 89 1.84 6.15 -8.38
CA TYR A 89 3.16 5.90 -8.93
C TYR A 89 3.96 4.88 -8.10
N TRP A 90 4.05 5.11 -6.79
CA TRP A 90 4.83 4.24 -5.90
C TRP A 90 4.18 2.88 -5.68
N GLY A 91 2.85 2.81 -5.64
CA GLY A 91 2.11 1.57 -5.53
C GLY A 91 2.38 0.63 -6.70
N TRP A 92 2.37 1.14 -7.94
CA TRP A 92 2.71 0.34 -9.11
C TRP A 92 4.16 -0.13 -9.11
N LYS A 93 5.11 0.72 -8.71
CA LYS A 93 6.51 0.31 -8.57
C LYS A 93 6.69 -0.74 -7.47
N PHE A 94 6.06 -0.53 -6.32
CA PHE A 94 6.09 -1.49 -5.22
C PHE A 94 5.50 -2.84 -5.63
N ASN A 95 4.33 -2.81 -6.28
CA ASN A 95 3.68 -3.99 -6.84
C ASN A 95 4.59 -4.76 -7.81
N TYR A 96 5.27 -4.05 -8.70
CA TYR A 96 6.24 -4.67 -9.62
C TYR A 96 7.32 -5.46 -8.88
N PHE A 97 7.99 -4.85 -7.91
CA PHE A 97 9.05 -5.52 -7.15
C PHE A 97 8.52 -6.71 -6.35
N MET A 98 7.36 -6.56 -5.71
CA MET A 98 6.71 -7.61 -4.93
C MET A 98 6.29 -8.78 -5.82
N LYS A 99 5.66 -8.52 -6.97
CA LYS A 99 5.23 -9.55 -7.93
C LYS A 99 6.43 -10.37 -8.43
N TYR A 100 7.48 -9.69 -8.87
CA TYR A 100 8.66 -10.40 -9.37
C TYR A 100 9.45 -11.10 -8.25
N SER A 101 9.47 -10.59 -7.03
CA SER A 101 10.02 -11.28 -5.87
C SER A 101 9.27 -12.57 -5.57
N MET A 102 7.92 -12.53 -5.58
CA MET A 102 7.07 -13.71 -5.42
C MET A 102 7.35 -14.76 -6.50
N LEU A 103 7.35 -14.35 -7.77
CA LEU A 103 7.62 -15.24 -8.89
C LEU A 103 9.01 -15.91 -8.81
N LYS A 104 10.02 -15.16 -8.36
CA LYS A 104 11.36 -15.70 -8.10
C LYS A 104 11.38 -16.65 -6.91
N THR A 105 10.56 -16.40 -5.89
CA THR A 105 10.42 -17.30 -4.74
C THR A 105 9.80 -18.63 -5.15
N LEU A 106 8.71 -18.58 -5.94
CA LEU A 106 8.08 -19.75 -6.51
C LEU A 106 9.02 -20.46 -7.50
N GLY A 107 9.73 -19.71 -8.35
CA GLY A 107 10.72 -20.26 -9.28
C GLY A 107 11.82 -21.03 -8.55
N ARG A 108 12.32 -20.49 -7.45
CA ARG A 108 13.30 -21.18 -6.58
C ARG A 108 12.73 -22.45 -5.96
N LYS A 109 11.49 -22.40 -5.47
CA LYS A 109 10.81 -23.55 -4.87
C LYS A 109 10.65 -24.70 -5.88
N HIS A 110 10.15 -24.38 -7.07
CA HIS A 110 9.86 -25.35 -8.10
C HIS A 110 11.03 -25.64 -9.04
N LYS A 111 12.20 -25.03 -8.81
CA LYS A 111 13.38 -25.10 -9.68
C LYS A 111 13.05 -24.75 -11.14
N ARG A 112 12.24 -23.70 -11.33
CA ARG A 112 11.76 -23.22 -12.63
C ARG A 112 12.09 -21.75 -12.83
N THR A 113 12.13 -21.33 -14.09
CA THR A 113 12.30 -19.91 -14.44
C THR A 113 11.04 -19.11 -14.12
N VAL A 114 11.18 -17.79 -13.98
CA VAL A 114 10.03 -16.87 -13.76
C VAL A 114 9.01 -16.98 -14.89
N GLY A 115 9.46 -17.14 -16.14
CA GLY A 115 8.57 -17.33 -17.29
C GLY A 115 7.72 -18.59 -17.16
N GLN A 116 8.32 -19.72 -16.81
CA GLN A 116 7.61 -20.98 -16.62
C GLN A 116 6.62 -20.93 -15.44
N ILE A 117 6.95 -20.18 -14.38
CA ILE A 117 6.02 -19.99 -13.25
C ILE A 117 4.84 -19.10 -13.67
N LEU A 118 5.10 -18.05 -14.44
CA LEU A 118 4.04 -17.20 -15.00
C LEU A 118 3.12 -18.02 -15.92
N GLU A 119 3.67 -18.82 -16.80
CA GLU A 119 2.89 -19.66 -17.71
C GLU A 119 2.00 -20.66 -16.95
N LYS A 120 2.53 -21.23 -15.86
CA LYS A 120 1.79 -22.18 -15.01
C LYS A 120 0.62 -21.56 -14.28
N TYR A 121 0.78 -20.32 -13.78
CA TYR A 121 -0.19 -19.66 -12.88
C TYR A 121 -0.90 -18.47 -13.52
N ARG A 122 -0.69 -18.24 -14.81
CA ARG A 122 -1.36 -17.16 -15.54
C ARG A 122 -2.78 -17.54 -15.88
N ASP A 123 -3.72 -16.68 -15.47
CA ASP A 123 -5.12 -16.73 -15.92
C ASP A 123 -5.47 -15.33 -16.47
N GLY A 124 -5.52 -15.23 -17.80
CA GLY A 124 -5.66 -13.95 -18.48
C GLY A 124 -4.50 -12.99 -18.18
N THR A 125 -4.79 -11.90 -17.47
CA THR A 125 -3.82 -10.89 -17.04
C THR A 125 -3.28 -11.13 -15.63
N ASP A 126 -3.98 -11.96 -14.85
CA ASP A 126 -3.71 -12.16 -13.43
C ASP A 126 -2.84 -13.41 -13.18
N VAL A 127 -2.33 -13.49 -11.97
CA VAL A 127 -1.65 -14.69 -11.46
C VAL A 127 -2.56 -15.33 -10.44
N VAL A 128 -2.99 -16.55 -10.72
CA VAL A 128 -3.96 -17.30 -9.90
C VAL A 128 -3.32 -18.61 -9.44
N ILE A 129 -3.35 -18.85 -8.13
CA ILE A 129 -2.83 -20.08 -7.53
C ILE A 129 -3.98 -20.87 -6.93
N PRO A 130 -4.31 -22.06 -7.46
CA PRO A 130 -5.31 -22.93 -6.86
C PRO A 130 -4.76 -23.58 -5.59
N TYR A 131 -5.62 -23.75 -4.59
CA TYR A 131 -5.30 -24.45 -3.35
C TYR A 131 -6.53 -25.18 -2.78
N LYS A 132 -6.29 -26.16 -1.93
CA LYS A 132 -7.36 -26.86 -1.19
C LYS A 132 -7.42 -26.31 0.22
N ASP A 133 -8.62 -25.94 0.64
CA ASP A 133 -8.89 -25.50 2.01
C ASP A 133 -8.86 -26.71 2.97
N ASN A 134 -8.75 -26.47 4.27
CA ASN A 134 -8.78 -27.51 5.31
C ASN A 134 -10.02 -28.41 5.26
N LYS A 135 -11.08 -27.94 4.61
CA LYS A 135 -12.33 -28.71 4.36
C LYS A 135 -12.31 -29.51 3.06
N GLY A 136 -11.18 -29.51 2.32
CA GLY A 136 -11.04 -30.19 1.02
C GLY A 136 -11.63 -29.43 -0.18
N ASN A 137 -12.21 -28.26 0.03
CA ASN A 137 -12.77 -27.46 -1.06
C ASN A 137 -11.66 -26.82 -1.90
N GLU A 138 -11.80 -26.86 -3.21
CA GLU A 138 -10.90 -26.18 -4.14
C GLU A 138 -11.20 -24.69 -4.15
N LYS A 139 -10.19 -23.88 -3.85
CA LYS A 139 -10.21 -22.42 -3.86
C LYS A 139 -9.06 -21.88 -4.68
N GLN A 140 -9.19 -20.62 -5.08
CA GLN A 140 -8.16 -19.92 -5.85
C GLN A 140 -7.77 -18.64 -5.12
N ARG A 141 -6.48 -18.32 -5.15
CA ARG A 141 -5.96 -17.01 -4.70
C ARG A 141 -5.40 -16.27 -5.90
N VAL A 142 -5.83 -15.03 -6.03
CA VAL A 142 -5.44 -14.13 -7.12
C VAL A 142 -4.42 -13.13 -6.61
N TRP A 143 -3.45 -12.78 -7.43
CA TRP A 143 -2.56 -11.66 -7.16
C TRP A 143 -3.36 -10.37 -7.07
N TYR A 144 -2.96 -9.48 -6.14
CA TYR A 144 -3.62 -8.20 -5.92
C TYR A 144 -3.77 -7.39 -7.23
N ASN A 145 -4.99 -7.08 -7.59
CA ASN A 145 -5.37 -6.35 -8.80
C ASN A 145 -6.26 -5.12 -8.52
N GLY A 146 -6.43 -4.72 -7.25
CA GLY A 146 -7.30 -3.61 -6.84
C GLY A 146 -6.83 -2.21 -7.25
N GLY A 147 -5.65 -2.10 -7.90
CA GLY A 147 -5.09 -0.81 -8.30
C GLY A 147 -4.51 -0.01 -7.12
N PHE A 148 -3.97 1.18 -7.43
CA PHE A 148 -3.34 2.07 -6.44
C PHE A 148 -3.83 3.50 -6.66
N ARG A 149 -5.09 3.76 -6.32
CA ARG A 149 -5.70 5.09 -6.40
C ARG A 149 -5.45 5.84 -5.08
N CYS A 150 -5.14 7.14 -5.16
CA CYS A 150 -5.15 8.00 -3.99
C CYS A 150 -6.59 8.06 -3.44
N LYS A 151 -6.78 7.69 -2.18
CA LYS A 151 -8.06 7.82 -1.49
C LYS A 151 -8.17 9.24 -0.95
N ARG A 152 -9.24 9.93 -1.30
CA ARG A 152 -9.55 11.23 -0.71
C ARG A 152 -10.09 11.03 0.70
N PHE A 153 -9.97 12.07 1.52
CA PHE A 153 -10.47 12.02 2.90
C PHE A 153 -11.97 11.69 2.98
N THR A 154 -12.74 12.15 2.00
CA THR A 154 -14.16 11.81 1.85
C THR A 154 -14.41 10.31 1.64
N ASP A 155 -13.57 9.66 0.82
CA ASP A 155 -13.70 8.23 0.51
C ASP A 155 -13.41 7.35 1.74
N ILE A 156 -12.60 7.85 2.68
CA ILE A 156 -12.27 7.15 3.94
C ILE A 156 -13.42 7.23 4.94
N TYR A 157 -14.14 8.34 4.95
CA TYR A 157 -15.30 8.53 5.83
C TYR A 157 -16.52 7.70 5.43
N GLU A 158 -16.70 7.46 4.13
CA GLU A 158 -17.82 6.63 3.64
C GLU A 158 -17.63 5.14 3.91
N ASP A 159 -16.38 4.65 3.94
CA ASP A 159 -16.06 3.24 4.21
C ASP A 159 -16.04 2.89 5.72
N ASN A 160 -15.93 3.89 6.60
CA ASN A 160 -15.84 3.66 8.04
C ASN A 160 -17.20 3.75 8.72
N HIS A 161 -17.99 2.67 8.66
CA HIS A 161 -19.15 2.46 9.54
C HIS A 161 -18.80 2.44 11.06
N TYR A 162 -17.51 2.58 11.40
CA TYR A 162 -17.02 2.55 12.77
C TYR A 162 -17.06 3.91 13.48
N ASP A 163 -17.19 5.01 12.75
CA ASP A 163 -17.23 6.37 13.31
C ASP A 163 -18.67 6.88 13.56
N ASN A 164 -19.65 5.99 13.61
CA ASN A 164 -20.92 6.28 14.30
C ASN A 164 -20.70 6.26 15.83
N ILE A 165 -19.69 6.98 16.32
CA ILE A 165 -19.66 7.42 17.70
C ILE A 165 -20.84 8.38 17.82
N PRO A 166 -21.89 8.03 18.59
CA PRO A 166 -23.03 8.90 18.74
C PRO A 166 -22.49 10.27 19.20
N ASN A 167 -23.00 11.34 18.59
CA ASN A 167 -22.63 12.74 18.92
C ASN A 167 -22.82 13.07 20.42
N THR A 168 -23.43 12.18 21.17
CA THR A 168 -23.60 12.20 22.61
C THR A 168 -22.31 11.97 23.42
N MET A 169 -21.21 11.53 22.78
CA MET A 169 -19.90 11.40 23.43
C MET A 169 -18.96 12.59 23.20
N TYR A 170 -19.36 13.63 22.50
CA TYR A 170 -18.70 14.92 22.60
C TYR A 170 -19.02 15.49 23.98
N LEU A 171 -18.24 15.09 24.97
CA LEU A 171 -18.11 15.88 26.18
C LEU A 171 -17.53 17.23 25.71
N PRO A 172 -18.28 18.34 25.83
CA PRO A 172 -17.74 19.64 25.47
C PRO A 172 -16.45 19.81 26.26
N ALA A 173 -15.38 20.24 25.56
CA ALA A 173 -14.11 20.45 26.23
C ALA A 173 -14.37 21.31 27.46
N PRO A 174 -13.93 20.89 28.67
CA PRO A 174 -14.26 21.58 29.90
C PRO A 174 -13.85 23.05 29.76
N THR A 175 -14.74 23.95 30.12
CA THR A 175 -14.49 25.37 30.04
C THR A 175 -13.25 25.70 30.86
N LEU A 176 -12.60 26.83 30.56
CA LEU A 176 -11.39 27.26 31.27
C LEU A 176 -11.65 27.41 32.80
N VAL A 177 -12.89 27.73 33.17
CA VAL A 177 -13.37 27.83 34.56
C VAL A 177 -13.44 26.45 35.23
N GLU A 178 -13.91 25.41 34.51
CA GLU A 178 -13.97 24.01 35.01
C GLU A 178 -12.56 23.45 35.21
N ARG A 179 -11.63 23.67 34.27
CA ARG A 179 -10.23 23.27 34.42
C ARG A 179 -9.51 23.97 35.57
N LEU A 180 -9.88 25.21 35.87
CA LEU A 180 -9.33 25.95 37.01
C LEU A 180 -9.88 25.46 38.34
N LYS A 181 -11.12 24.96 38.38
CA LYS A 181 -11.70 24.33 39.58
C LYS A 181 -11.08 22.99 39.91
N GLU A 182 -10.77 22.16 38.90
CA GLU A 182 -10.10 20.87 39.05
C GLU A 182 -8.67 20.98 39.59
N LYS A 183 -7.98 22.10 39.36
CA LYS A 183 -6.60 22.32 39.88
C LYS A 183 -6.55 22.87 41.29
N ARG A 184 -7.68 22.95 42.00
CA ARG A 184 -7.77 23.48 43.38
C ARG A 184 -8.09 22.40 44.44
N CYS A 185 -7.89 21.14 44.11
CA CYS A 185 -7.91 20.05 45.11
C CYS A 185 -6.51 19.51 45.33
#